data_173fa2863ec745fd6e4f526f0ac4a5eb
#
_entry.id   173fa2863ec745fd6e4f526f0ac4a5eb
#
_cell.length_a   1.000
_cell.length_b   1.000
_cell.length_c   1.000
_cell.angle_alpha   90.00
_cell.angle_beta   90.00
_cell.angle_gamma   90.00
#
_symmetry.space_group_name_H-M   'P 1'
#
loop_
_entity.id
_entity.type
_entity.pdbx_description
1 polymer ?
#
loop_
_entity_poly.entity_id
_entity_poly.type
_entity_poly.pdbx_seq_one_letter_code
_entity_poly.pdbx_strand_id
1 'polypeptide(L)'
;RVVACVCQSVLLLLVVVAVVCAVAIGAYWLLSRSLPQIDGVVVDNNISADVTIDRDQSGIPTIVAENRADLAYGTGFVHGQDRFFQMDLTRRNAAGELSEVVGAAALPIDRRHRFHRFRSRADLALSRLSVVESQVLQAYVDGVNAGLQSLGTKPFEYFLLGVEPQPWQKTDSLLAVYTMFMELNDETAARDI
;
A
#
# COMPACT_ATOMS: atom_id res chain seq x y z
N ARG A 1 9.91 -57.32 9.63
CA ARG A 1 10.38 -56.06 10.21
C ARG A 1 10.71 -55.01 9.13
N VAL A 2 11.43 -55.40 8.05
CA VAL A 2 11.79 -54.48 6.93
C VAL A 2 10.57 -53.93 6.22
N VAL A 3 9.57 -54.76 5.90
CA VAL A 3 8.32 -54.31 5.23
C VAL A 3 7.52 -53.32 6.09
N ALA A 4 7.45 -53.50 7.41
CA ALA A 4 6.79 -52.56 8.32
C ALA A 4 7.52 -51.22 8.38
N CYS A 5 8.85 -51.22 8.37
CA CYS A 5 9.66 -50.00 8.35
C CYS A 5 9.47 -49.20 7.04
N VAL A 6 9.47 -49.87 5.89
CA VAL A 6 9.21 -49.26 4.58
C VAL A 6 7.80 -48.68 4.51
N CYS A 7 6.79 -49.37 5.00
CA CYS A 7 5.42 -48.90 5.03
C CYS A 7 5.25 -47.66 5.92
N GLN A 8 5.92 -47.58 7.08
CA GLN A 8 5.93 -46.40 7.94
C GLN A 8 6.64 -45.22 7.28
N SER A 9 7.76 -45.44 6.59
CA SER A 9 8.48 -44.37 5.89
C SER A 9 7.65 -43.76 4.73
N VAL A 10 6.95 -44.63 3.97
CA VAL A 10 6.05 -44.19 2.89
C VAL A 10 4.87 -43.41 3.46
N LEU A 11 4.26 -43.87 4.56
CA LEU A 11 3.16 -43.18 5.20
C LEU A 11 3.60 -41.79 5.71
N LEU A 12 4.77 -41.68 6.35
CA LEU A 12 5.35 -40.44 6.81
C LEU A 12 5.58 -39.45 5.64
N LEU A 13 6.14 -39.97 4.54
CA LEU A 13 6.35 -39.13 3.33
C LEU A 13 5.03 -38.61 2.77
N LEU A 14 3.99 -39.45 2.69
CA LEU A 14 2.67 -39.01 2.23
C LEU A 14 2.05 -37.95 3.13
N VAL A 15 2.19 -38.06 4.45
CA VAL A 15 1.72 -37.07 5.40
C VAL A 15 2.46 -35.75 5.21
N VAL A 16 3.79 -35.79 5.08
CA VAL A 16 4.59 -34.58 4.84
C VAL A 16 4.18 -33.90 3.53
N VAL A 17 4.02 -34.65 2.45
CA VAL A 17 3.56 -34.11 1.15
C VAL A 17 2.17 -33.50 1.28
N ALA A 18 1.24 -34.18 1.97
CA ALA A 18 -0.11 -33.63 2.17
C ALA A 18 -0.10 -32.31 2.96
N VAL A 19 0.71 -32.23 4.01
CA VAL A 19 0.88 -30.98 4.79
C VAL A 19 1.47 -29.86 3.92
N VAL A 20 2.52 -30.14 3.16
CA VAL A 20 3.13 -29.14 2.25
C VAL A 20 2.13 -28.67 1.21
N CYS A 21 1.36 -29.57 0.61
CA CYS A 21 0.31 -29.21 -0.35
C CYS A 21 -0.78 -28.34 0.31
N ALA A 22 -1.23 -28.68 1.51
CA ALA A 22 -2.24 -27.92 2.24
C ALA A 22 -1.74 -26.51 2.57
N VAL A 23 -0.49 -26.36 3.02
CA VAL A 23 0.15 -25.07 3.28
C VAL A 23 0.28 -24.25 1.99
N ALA A 24 0.72 -24.85 0.89
CA ALA A 24 0.85 -24.18 -0.41
C ALA A 24 -0.50 -23.71 -0.95
N ILE A 25 -1.54 -24.51 -0.85
CA ILE A 25 -2.91 -24.16 -1.25
C ILE A 25 -3.43 -23.01 -0.37
N GLY A 26 -3.23 -23.09 0.94
CA GLY A 26 -3.64 -22.03 1.88
C GLY A 26 -2.92 -20.71 1.60
N ALA A 27 -1.61 -20.76 1.35
CA ALA A 27 -0.82 -19.58 0.99
C ALA A 27 -1.28 -18.99 -0.36
N TYR A 28 -1.49 -19.82 -1.37
CA TYR A 28 -2.01 -19.38 -2.67
C TYR A 28 -3.39 -18.71 -2.53
N TRP A 29 -4.29 -19.30 -1.75
CA TRP A 29 -5.62 -18.76 -1.53
C TRP A 29 -5.58 -17.42 -0.78
N LEU A 30 -4.70 -17.29 0.22
CA LEU A 30 -4.50 -16.03 0.95
C LEU A 30 -3.93 -14.94 0.04
N LEU A 31 -2.90 -15.25 -0.73
CA LEU A 31 -2.26 -14.31 -1.65
C LEU A 31 -3.20 -13.88 -2.77
N SER A 32 -3.99 -14.81 -3.33
CA SER A 32 -4.94 -14.48 -4.40
C SER A 32 -6.03 -13.51 -3.95
N ARG A 33 -6.38 -13.50 -2.66
CA ARG A 33 -7.35 -12.56 -2.09
C ARG A 33 -6.79 -11.15 -1.84
N SER A 34 -5.47 -11.00 -1.81
CA SER A 34 -4.82 -9.69 -1.73
C SER A 34 -4.66 -9.00 -3.09
N LEU A 35 -4.98 -9.70 -4.18
CA LEU A 35 -4.95 -9.13 -5.52
C LEU A 35 -6.17 -8.24 -5.76
N PRO A 36 -6.02 -7.13 -6.50
CA PRO A 36 -7.12 -6.25 -6.85
C PRO A 36 -8.12 -6.95 -7.79
N GLN A 37 -9.40 -6.63 -7.63
CA GLN A 37 -10.40 -6.92 -8.63
C GLN A 37 -10.26 -5.89 -9.77
N ILE A 38 -9.93 -6.35 -10.98
CA ILE A 38 -9.66 -5.48 -12.13
C ILE A 38 -10.85 -5.35 -13.08
N ASP A 39 -11.85 -6.20 -12.94
CA ASP A 39 -13.07 -6.19 -13.75
C ASP A 39 -14.30 -6.08 -12.84
N GLY A 40 -15.31 -5.33 -13.29
CA GLY A 40 -16.59 -5.21 -12.61
C GLY A 40 -17.02 -3.77 -12.34
N VAL A 41 -18.04 -3.60 -11.54
CA VAL A 41 -18.60 -2.31 -11.13
C VAL A 41 -18.52 -2.21 -9.61
N VAL A 42 -17.97 -1.12 -9.12
CA VAL A 42 -17.96 -0.77 -7.70
C VAL A 42 -18.89 0.41 -7.49
N VAL A 43 -19.85 0.28 -6.60
CA VAL A 43 -20.76 1.37 -6.24
C VAL A 43 -20.23 2.07 -5.00
N ASP A 44 -19.98 3.37 -5.11
CA ASP A 44 -19.51 4.20 -4.00
C ASP A 44 -20.27 5.55 -4.01
N ASN A 45 -20.61 6.04 -2.83
CA ASN A 45 -21.34 7.31 -2.66
C ASN A 45 -20.40 8.53 -2.56
N ASN A 46 -19.08 8.33 -2.62
CA ASN A 46 -18.08 9.39 -2.52
C ASN A 46 -17.74 10.03 -3.88
N ILE A 47 -18.32 9.56 -4.97
CA ILE A 47 -18.21 10.14 -6.31
C ILE A 47 -19.52 10.81 -6.71
N SER A 48 -19.43 11.86 -7.51
CA SER A 48 -20.58 12.61 -8.00
C SER A 48 -21.05 12.16 -9.39
N ALA A 49 -20.17 11.53 -10.16
CA ALA A 49 -20.44 10.98 -11.49
C ALA A 49 -19.62 9.70 -11.70
N ASP A 50 -19.92 8.96 -12.75
CA ASP A 50 -19.22 7.72 -13.07
C ASP A 50 -17.74 7.94 -13.33
N VAL A 51 -16.92 7.06 -12.77
CA VAL A 51 -15.47 7.00 -13.01
C VAL A 51 -15.16 5.69 -13.71
N THR A 52 -14.55 5.77 -14.87
CA THR A 52 -14.10 4.59 -15.63
C THR A 52 -12.60 4.37 -15.42
N ILE A 53 -12.21 3.13 -15.12
CA ILE A 53 -10.83 2.72 -14.94
C ILE A 53 -10.57 1.56 -15.91
N ASP A 54 -9.87 1.85 -17.00
CA ASP A 54 -9.48 0.85 -18.00
C ASP A 54 -8.00 0.50 -17.84
N ARG A 55 -7.67 -0.80 -17.91
CA ARG A 55 -6.27 -1.26 -17.85
C ARG A 55 -5.83 -1.83 -19.17
N ASP A 56 -4.65 -1.41 -19.64
CA ASP A 56 -4.04 -1.97 -20.84
C ASP A 56 -3.45 -3.36 -20.58
N GLN A 57 -2.85 -3.96 -21.64
CA GLN A 57 -2.21 -5.28 -21.54
C GLN A 57 -1.03 -5.34 -20.57
N SER A 58 -0.44 -4.19 -20.23
CA SER A 58 0.63 -4.05 -19.24
C SER A 58 0.09 -3.76 -17.82
N GLY A 59 -1.24 -3.69 -17.67
CA GLY A 59 -1.91 -3.34 -16.42
C GLY A 59 -1.87 -1.85 -16.07
N ILE A 60 -1.45 -0.99 -17.02
CA ILE A 60 -1.40 0.46 -16.79
C ILE A 60 -2.83 1.01 -16.82
N PRO A 61 -3.28 1.68 -15.73
CA PRO A 61 -4.63 2.19 -15.66
C PRO A 61 -4.78 3.52 -16.39
N THR A 62 -5.87 3.65 -17.16
CA THR A 62 -6.38 4.92 -17.70
C THR A 62 -7.64 5.26 -16.93
N ILE A 63 -7.69 6.44 -16.32
CA ILE A 63 -8.82 6.89 -15.48
C ILE A 63 -9.52 8.04 -16.17
N VAL A 64 -10.82 7.91 -16.36
CA VAL A 64 -11.69 8.93 -16.97
C VAL A 64 -12.78 9.31 -15.99
N ALA A 65 -12.94 10.61 -15.74
CA ALA A 65 -13.95 11.18 -14.86
C ALA A 65 -14.42 12.54 -15.39
N GLU A 66 -15.62 12.96 -15.00
CA GLU A 66 -16.19 14.23 -15.46
C GLU A 66 -15.63 15.47 -14.74
N ASN A 67 -15.08 15.28 -13.53
CA ASN A 67 -14.54 16.39 -12.72
C ASN A 67 -13.28 16.00 -11.96
N ARG A 68 -12.58 17.00 -11.40
CA ARG A 68 -11.30 16.81 -10.71
C ARG A 68 -11.41 16.00 -9.41
N ALA A 69 -12.51 16.10 -8.69
CA ALA A 69 -12.67 15.38 -7.43
C ALA A 69 -12.87 13.89 -7.72
N ASP A 70 -13.74 13.53 -8.66
CA ASP A 70 -13.98 12.15 -9.06
C ASP A 70 -12.73 11.54 -9.72
N LEU A 71 -11.97 12.33 -10.52
CA LEU A 71 -10.68 11.90 -11.04
C LEU A 71 -9.67 11.62 -9.92
N ALA A 72 -9.61 12.47 -8.90
CA ALA A 72 -8.73 12.28 -7.75
C ALA A 72 -9.13 11.03 -6.95
N TYR A 73 -10.43 10.80 -6.76
CA TYR A 73 -10.95 9.59 -6.12
C TYR A 73 -10.53 8.33 -6.90
N GLY A 74 -10.78 8.26 -8.22
CA GLY A 74 -10.40 7.13 -9.06
C GLY A 74 -8.90 6.86 -9.04
N THR A 75 -8.08 7.94 -9.06
CA THR A 75 -6.63 7.83 -8.93
C THR A 75 -6.23 7.25 -7.58
N GLY A 76 -6.83 7.74 -6.49
CA GLY A 76 -6.61 7.22 -5.15
C GLY A 76 -7.01 5.75 -5.04
N PHE A 77 -8.16 5.37 -5.60
CA PHE A 77 -8.67 3.99 -5.60
C PHE A 77 -7.66 3.02 -6.23
N VAL A 78 -7.15 3.35 -7.42
CA VAL A 78 -6.13 2.53 -8.10
C VAL A 78 -4.85 2.45 -7.29
N HIS A 79 -4.39 3.57 -6.73
CA HIS A 79 -3.20 3.60 -5.88
C HIS A 79 -3.38 2.73 -4.63
N GLY A 80 -4.55 2.78 -3.99
CA GLY A 80 -4.88 1.96 -2.82
C GLY A 80 -4.93 0.47 -3.14
N GLN A 81 -5.45 0.10 -4.31
CA GLN A 81 -5.45 -1.30 -4.77
C GLN A 81 -4.06 -1.83 -5.10
N ASP A 82 -3.27 -1.05 -5.87
CA ASP A 82 -2.07 -1.57 -6.52
C ASP A 82 -0.79 -1.33 -5.72
N ARG A 83 -0.74 -0.25 -4.91
CA ARG A 83 0.52 0.29 -4.38
C ARG A 83 0.47 0.68 -2.91
N PHE A 84 -0.57 0.29 -2.17
CA PHE A 84 -0.76 0.79 -0.80
C PHE A 84 0.46 0.54 0.10
N PHE A 85 1.09 -0.63 0.04
CA PHE A 85 2.26 -0.92 0.87
C PHE A 85 3.45 -0.02 0.55
N GLN A 86 3.76 0.23 -0.74
CA GLN A 86 4.81 1.16 -1.13
C GLN A 86 4.50 2.59 -0.67
N MET A 87 3.24 3.01 -0.78
CA MET A 87 2.79 4.31 -0.29
C MET A 87 2.95 4.44 1.23
N ASP A 88 2.61 3.39 1.98
CA ASP A 88 2.77 3.34 3.44
C ASP A 88 4.24 3.45 3.85
N LEU A 89 5.14 2.73 3.17
CA LEU A 89 6.58 2.87 3.40
C LEU A 89 7.07 4.30 3.08
N THR A 90 6.58 4.90 2.00
CA THR A 90 6.95 6.27 1.58
C THR A 90 6.55 7.30 2.63
N ARG A 91 5.30 7.30 3.11
CA ARG A 91 4.87 8.25 4.16
C ARG A 91 5.62 8.05 5.46
N ARG A 92 5.89 6.79 5.86
CA ARG A 92 6.64 6.46 7.08
C ARG A 92 8.10 6.87 6.96
N ASN A 93 8.70 6.73 5.78
CA ASN A 93 10.06 7.22 5.52
C ASN A 93 10.17 8.71 5.80
N ALA A 94 9.32 9.55 5.21
CA ALA A 94 9.32 10.99 5.47
C ALA A 94 9.05 11.34 6.94
N ALA A 95 8.11 10.63 7.57
CA ALA A 95 7.74 10.89 8.96
C ALA A 95 8.79 10.41 9.99
N GLY A 96 9.72 9.54 9.58
CA GLY A 96 10.65 8.85 10.49
C GLY A 96 9.94 7.81 11.34
N GLU A 97 9.10 6.99 10.70
CA GLU A 97 8.22 5.98 11.33
C GLU A 97 8.39 4.59 10.71
N LEU A 98 9.44 4.37 9.90
CA LEU A 98 9.70 3.07 9.26
C LEU A 98 9.88 1.93 10.26
N SER A 99 10.47 2.22 11.43
CA SER A 99 10.72 1.21 12.47
C SER A 99 9.45 0.60 13.06
N GLU A 100 8.29 1.23 12.90
CA GLU A 100 7.01 0.67 13.31
C GLU A 100 6.61 -0.56 12.46
N VAL A 101 7.13 -0.64 11.23
CA VAL A 101 6.81 -1.71 10.28
C VAL A 101 7.97 -2.68 10.11
N VAL A 102 9.19 -2.16 9.96
CA VAL A 102 10.37 -3.01 9.66
C VAL A 102 11.29 -3.21 10.88
N GLY A 103 10.90 -2.70 12.04
CA GLY A 103 11.60 -2.93 13.30
C GLY A 103 12.84 -2.07 13.52
N ALA A 104 13.65 -2.44 14.50
CA ALA A 104 14.77 -1.65 15.02
C ALA A 104 15.85 -1.31 13.98
N ALA A 105 15.95 -2.06 12.89
CA ALA A 105 16.93 -1.80 11.83
C ALA A 105 16.70 -0.43 11.16
N ALA A 106 15.47 0.09 11.12
CA ALA A 106 15.15 1.39 10.54
C ALA A 106 15.35 2.58 11.49
N LEU A 107 15.62 2.36 12.79
CA LEU A 107 15.77 3.46 13.77
C LEU A 107 16.81 4.53 13.38
N PRO A 108 17.97 4.21 12.78
CA PRO A 108 18.90 5.25 12.33
C PRO A 108 18.32 6.16 11.25
N ILE A 109 17.52 5.61 10.33
CA ILE A 109 16.82 6.34 9.28
C ILE A 109 15.76 7.23 9.91
N ASP A 110 14.91 6.67 10.76
CA ASP A 110 13.84 7.40 11.45
C ASP A 110 14.37 8.59 12.23
N ARG A 111 15.46 8.42 12.99
CA ARG A 111 16.10 9.51 13.76
C ARG A 111 16.54 10.65 12.86
N ARG A 112 17.13 10.37 11.69
CA ARG A 112 17.55 11.37 10.72
C ARG A 112 16.35 12.12 10.13
N HIS A 113 15.32 11.40 9.72
CA HIS A 113 14.14 12.00 9.09
C HIS A 113 13.29 12.81 10.06
N ARG A 114 13.15 12.37 11.31
CA ARG A 114 12.43 13.13 12.36
C ARG A 114 12.98 14.53 12.61
N PHE A 115 14.25 14.77 12.32
CA PHE A 115 14.83 16.10 12.40
C PHE A 115 14.10 17.13 11.51
N HIS A 116 13.61 16.69 10.35
CA HIS A 116 12.89 17.54 9.41
C HIS A 116 11.46 17.91 9.86
N ARG A 117 10.87 17.17 10.79
CA ARG A 117 9.52 17.38 11.34
C ARG A 117 8.45 17.47 10.25
N PHE A 118 8.52 16.62 9.24
CA PHE A 118 7.67 16.70 8.05
C PHE A 118 6.18 16.52 8.36
N ARG A 119 5.78 15.71 9.36
CA ARG A 119 4.36 15.66 9.78
C ARG A 119 3.82 17.04 10.18
N SER A 120 4.51 17.74 11.07
CA SER A 120 4.09 19.08 11.50
C SER A 120 4.09 20.09 10.35
N ARG A 121 5.01 19.95 9.39
CA ARG A 121 5.05 20.80 8.19
C ARG A 121 3.90 20.48 7.24
N ALA A 122 3.53 19.19 7.10
CA ALA A 122 2.37 18.77 6.34
C ALA A 122 1.08 19.33 6.92
N ASP A 123 0.88 19.25 8.24
CA ASP A 123 -0.28 19.83 8.92
C ASP A 123 -0.39 21.34 8.66
N LEU A 124 0.75 22.05 8.76
CA LEU A 124 0.78 23.48 8.44
C LEU A 124 0.47 23.78 6.97
N ALA A 125 0.96 22.95 6.04
CA ALA A 125 0.67 23.11 4.61
C ALA A 125 -0.82 22.86 4.33
N LEU A 126 -1.41 21.83 4.93
CA LEU A 126 -2.84 21.54 4.81
C LEU A 126 -3.72 22.71 5.29
N SER A 127 -3.32 23.40 6.36
CA SER A 127 -4.06 24.57 6.88
C SER A 127 -4.09 25.77 5.91
N ARG A 128 -3.26 25.75 4.87
CA ARG A 128 -3.15 26.82 3.87
C ARG A 128 -3.84 26.49 2.54
N LEU A 129 -4.36 25.26 2.40
CA LEU A 129 -5.10 24.86 1.21
C LEU A 129 -6.40 25.65 1.09
N SER A 130 -6.75 26.02 -0.13
CA SER A 130 -8.10 26.48 -0.43
C SER A 130 -9.13 25.37 -0.20
N VAL A 131 -10.40 25.74 -0.10
CA VAL A 131 -11.50 24.79 0.05
C VAL A 131 -11.50 23.78 -1.10
N VAL A 132 -11.31 24.23 -2.33
CA VAL A 132 -11.31 23.36 -3.53
C VAL A 132 -10.14 22.38 -3.50
N GLU A 133 -8.94 22.83 -3.18
CA GLU A 133 -7.76 21.95 -3.06
C GLU A 133 -7.94 20.90 -1.96
N SER A 134 -8.48 21.32 -0.81
CA SER A 134 -8.77 20.42 0.30
C SER A 134 -9.83 19.37 -0.06
N GLN A 135 -10.84 19.72 -0.89
CA GLN A 135 -11.84 18.79 -1.37
C GLN A 135 -11.25 17.75 -2.34
N VAL A 136 -10.44 18.19 -3.30
CA VAL A 136 -9.76 17.29 -4.24
C VAL A 136 -8.81 16.33 -3.49
N LEU A 137 -8.06 16.85 -2.53
CA LEU A 137 -7.18 16.01 -1.70
C LEU A 137 -7.98 15.02 -0.84
N GLN A 138 -9.15 15.43 -0.31
CA GLN A 138 -10.02 14.52 0.44
C GLN A 138 -10.55 13.40 -0.47
N ALA A 139 -11.03 13.73 -1.67
CA ALA A 139 -11.48 12.73 -2.62
C ALA A 139 -10.40 11.70 -2.96
N TYR A 140 -9.14 12.15 -3.14
CA TYR A 140 -8.01 11.22 -3.31
C TYR A 140 -7.83 10.31 -2.10
N VAL A 141 -7.87 10.84 -0.87
CA VAL A 141 -7.73 10.07 0.37
C VAL A 141 -8.84 9.03 0.50
N ASP A 142 -10.09 9.44 0.22
CA ASP A 142 -11.24 8.54 0.25
C ASP A 142 -11.09 7.42 -0.78
N GLY A 143 -10.62 7.75 -1.99
CA GLY A 143 -10.29 6.78 -3.02
C GLY A 143 -9.21 5.78 -2.58
N VAL A 144 -8.10 6.25 -2.00
CA VAL A 144 -7.02 5.36 -1.49
C VAL A 144 -7.57 4.37 -0.47
N ASN A 145 -8.36 4.85 0.47
CA ASN A 145 -8.94 4.00 1.51
C ASN A 145 -9.98 3.03 0.94
N ALA A 146 -10.81 3.47 0.00
CA ALA A 146 -11.75 2.60 -0.70
C ALA A 146 -11.03 1.52 -1.52
N GLY A 147 -9.95 1.88 -2.24
CA GLY A 147 -9.11 0.94 -2.98
C GLY A 147 -8.49 -0.13 -2.08
N LEU A 148 -7.92 0.26 -0.94
CA LEU A 148 -7.41 -0.68 0.05
C LEU A 148 -8.52 -1.60 0.60
N GLN A 149 -9.68 -1.06 0.90
CA GLN A 149 -10.82 -1.82 1.44
C GLN A 149 -11.46 -2.76 0.40
N SER A 150 -11.32 -2.46 -0.90
CA SER A 150 -11.83 -3.30 -1.97
C SER A 150 -11.07 -4.62 -2.14
N LEU A 151 -9.88 -4.74 -1.55
CA LEU A 151 -9.12 -5.98 -1.52
C LEU A 151 -9.83 -7.00 -0.62
N GLY A 152 -9.86 -8.26 -1.03
CA GLY A 152 -10.46 -9.34 -0.24
C GLY A 152 -9.72 -9.64 1.08
N THR A 153 -8.50 -9.15 1.20
CA THR A 153 -7.68 -9.16 2.42
C THR A 153 -6.59 -8.07 2.31
N LYS A 154 -5.91 -7.77 3.41
CA LYS A 154 -4.79 -6.80 3.40
C LYS A 154 -3.68 -7.24 2.43
N PRO A 155 -2.88 -6.31 1.87
CA PRO A 155 -1.71 -6.63 1.06
C PRO A 155 -0.79 -7.62 1.76
N PHE A 156 -0.21 -8.55 1.01
CA PHE A 156 0.52 -9.71 1.55
C PHE A 156 1.73 -9.32 2.40
N GLU A 157 2.34 -8.18 2.13
CA GLU A 157 3.48 -7.65 2.88
C GLU A 157 3.15 -7.45 4.36
N TYR A 158 1.93 -7.03 4.67
CA TYR A 158 1.48 -6.86 6.05
C TYR A 158 1.34 -8.17 6.81
N PHE A 159 1.08 -9.29 6.11
CA PHE A 159 1.12 -10.62 6.74
C PHE A 159 2.55 -11.02 7.08
N LEU A 160 3.51 -10.76 6.18
CA LEU A 160 4.92 -11.09 6.40
C LEU A 160 5.51 -10.29 7.57
N LEU A 161 5.09 -9.05 7.72
CA LEU A 161 5.58 -8.13 8.75
C LEU A 161 4.80 -8.23 10.08
N GLY A 162 3.66 -8.92 10.08
CA GLY A 162 2.83 -9.07 11.28
C GLY A 162 2.17 -7.76 11.75
N VAL A 163 1.92 -6.81 10.82
CA VAL A 163 1.33 -5.50 11.11
C VAL A 163 0.03 -5.30 10.34
N GLU A 164 -0.74 -4.27 10.73
CA GLU A 164 -1.96 -3.87 10.05
C GLU A 164 -1.77 -2.57 9.26
N PRO A 165 -2.33 -2.46 8.04
CA PRO A 165 -2.32 -1.22 7.29
C PRO A 165 -3.13 -0.16 8.03
N GLN A 166 -2.56 1.04 8.16
CA GLN A 166 -3.26 2.19 8.73
C GLN A 166 -3.90 3.02 7.60
N PRO A 167 -5.13 3.51 7.78
CA PRO A 167 -5.78 4.33 6.76
C PRO A 167 -4.92 5.50 6.30
N TRP A 168 -5.07 5.85 5.03
CA TRP A 168 -4.41 7.00 4.43
C TRP A 168 -5.05 8.30 4.90
N GLN A 169 -4.26 9.30 5.20
CA GLN A 169 -4.69 10.63 5.63
C GLN A 169 -4.17 11.72 4.67
N LYS A 170 -4.76 12.92 4.72
CA LYS A 170 -4.30 14.06 3.89
C LYS A 170 -2.81 14.38 4.08
N THR A 171 -2.35 14.32 5.33
CA THR A 171 -0.94 14.54 5.68
C THR A 171 -0.02 13.56 4.98
N ASP A 172 -0.46 12.32 4.76
CA ASP A 172 0.35 11.27 4.17
C ASP A 172 0.66 11.55 2.69
N SER A 173 -0.27 12.18 1.96
CA SER A 173 -0.02 12.63 0.59
C SER A 173 1.10 13.67 0.52
N LEU A 174 1.18 14.58 1.48
CA LEU A 174 2.28 15.55 1.57
C LEU A 174 3.60 14.90 2.02
N LEU A 175 3.53 13.89 2.90
CA LEU A 175 4.71 13.13 3.29
C LEU A 175 5.32 12.39 2.09
N ALA A 176 4.51 11.86 1.17
CA ALA A 176 5.01 11.25 -0.06
C ALA A 176 5.78 12.28 -0.92
N VAL A 177 5.28 13.51 -1.04
CA VAL A 177 5.99 14.60 -1.72
C VAL A 177 7.31 14.96 -1.01
N TYR A 178 7.31 14.97 0.32
CA TYR A 178 8.55 15.25 1.09
C TYR A 178 9.59 14.13 0.98
N THR A 179 9.18 12.88 0.84
CA THR A 179 10.12 11.78 0.54
C THR A 179 10.83 12.03 -0.80
N MET A 180 10.06 12.34 -1.84
CA MET A 180 10.63 12.66 -3.15
C MET A 180 11.56 13.88 -3.09
N PHE A 181 11.19 14.92 -2.32
CA PHE A 181 12.06 16.07 -2.10
C PHE A 181 13.38 15.67 -1.45
N MET A 182 13.37 14.80 -0.44
CA MET A 182 14.61 14.33 0.20
C MET A 182 15.48 13.54 -0.77
N GLU A 183 14.91 12.61 -1.51
CA GLU A 183 15.64 11.78 -2.48
C GLU A 183 16.32 12.64 -3.55
N LEU A 184 15.61 13.63 -4.08
CA LEU A 184 16.18 14.55 -5.09
C LEU A 184 17.28 15.47 -4.55
N ASN A 185 17.25 15.83 -3.27
CA ASN A 185 18.26 16.70 -2.67
C ASN A 185 19.44 15.94 -2.08
N ASP A 186 19.24 14.73 -1.55
CA ASP A 186 20.33 13.93 -0.96
C ASP A 186 21.35 13.48 -2.01
N GLU A 187 20.90 13.16 -3.22
CA GLU A 187 21.80 12.86 -4.34
C GLU A 187 22.69 14.04 -4.76
N THR A 188 22.21 15.27 -4.57
CA THR A 188 22.95 16.48 -4.93
C THR A 188 23.97 16.85 -3.84
N ALA A 189 23.62 16.69 -2.57
CA ALA A 189 24.52 16.96 -1.45
C ALA A 189 25.70 15.98 -1.36
N ALA A 190 25.51 14.73 -1.76
CA ALA A 190 26.60 13.73 -1.79
C ALA A 190 27.64 13.97 -2.89
N ARG A 191 27.34 14.83 -3.87
CA ARG A 191 28.25 15.19 -4.97
C ARG A 191 29.10 16.44 -4.69
N ASP A 192 28.72 17.23 -3.69
CA ASP A 192 29.37 18.49 -3.33
C ASP A 192 30.37 18.32 -2.15
N ILE A 193 30.63 17.09 -1.71
CA ILE A 193 31.66 16.71 -0.75
C ILE A 193 32.72 15.85 -1.44
#